data_78dbd3e0aac7941ccc692f503f15baa0
#
_entry.id   78dbd3e0aac7941ccc692f503f15baa0
#
_cell.length_a   1.000
_cell.length_b   1.000
_cell.length_c   1.000
_cell.angle_alpha   90.00
_cell.angle_beta   90.00
_cell.angle_gamma   90.00
#
_symmetry.space_group_name_H-M   'P 1'
#
loop_
_entity.id
_entity.type
_entity.pdbx_description
1 polymer ?
#
loop_
_entity_poly.entity_id
_entity_poly.type
_entity_poly.pdbx_seq_one_letter_code
_entity_poly.pdbx_strand_id
1 'polypeptide(L)'
;MATAAFAQNAAKNVSGTYTGDLYIALGVPVDTTKDEPIPDQSILITPSQTDSISTIDFSLPNFALGDLALGEINLPGIGVVEGDGQYNFAPNDLQSLTFLPGTPMQIDALVCINDTTSSIKNSEAVININVIWVESEDSQIPIYVTFVGKKTVDAGISQVATTETKATGIYTLTGVRVNTTDVKSLPKGIYIVNGKKEVVK
;
A
#
# COMPACT_ATOMS: atom_id res chain seq x y z
N MET A 1 -11.12 16.08 -19.67
CA MET A 1 -11.41 14.70 -19.27
C MET A 1 -10.14 13.83 -19.16
N ALA A 2 -9.09 14.32 -18.47
CA ALA A 2 -7.84 13.58 -18.27
C ALA A 2 -7.56 13.25 -16.78
N THR A 3 -8.44 13.67 -15.87
CA THR A 3 -8.21 13.59 -14.41
C THR A 3 -8.43 12.20 -13.81
N ALA A 4 -9.30 11.39 -14.38
CA ALA A 4 -9.60 10.06 -13.80
C ALA A 4 -8.47 9.02 -13.96
N ALA A 5 -7.68 9.09 -15.05
CA ALA A 5 -6.59 8.14 -15.28
C ALA A 5 -5.38 8.39 -14.37
N PHE A 6 -5.11 9.65 -14.02
CA PHE A 6 -4.03 9.99 -13.08
C PHE A 6 -4.39 9.60 -11.65
N ALA A 7 -5.65 9.72 -11.30
CA ALA A 7 -6.14 9.38 -9.99
C ALA A 7 -5.98 7.88 -9.66
N GLN A 8 -6.35 6.97 -10.56
CA GLN A 8 -6.19 5.51 -10.39
C GLN A 8 -4.72 5.07 -10.26
N ASN A 9 -3.80 5.85 -10.83
CA ASN A 9 -2.38 5.58 -10.71
C ASN A 9 -1.81 6.01 -9.35
N ALA A 10 -2.32 7.05 -8.72
CA ALA A 10 -1.80 7.55 -7.45
C ALA A 10 -1.91 6.51 -6.33
N ALA A 11 -3.09 5.94 -6.08
CA ALA A 11 -3.27 4.90 -5.06
C ALA A 11 -2.36 3.69 -5.30
N LYS A 12 -2.26 3.22 -6.55
CA LYS A 12 -1.39 2.11 -6.91
C LYS A 12 0.09 2.44 -6.72
N ASN A 13 0.51 3.66 -7.06
CA ASN A 13 1.90 4.08 -6.99
C ASN A 13 2.40 4.19 -5.53
N VAL A 14 1.53 4.65 -4.62
CA VAL A 14 1.86 4.72 -3.20
C VAL A 14 1.68 3.41 -2.45
N SER A 15 0.95 2.44 -3.01
CA SER A 15 0.68 1.17 -2.35
C SER A 15 1.94 0.35 -2.13
N GLY A 16 2.07 -0.21 -0.93
CA GLY A 16 3.22 -1.03 -0.55
C GLY A 16 3.43 -1.06 0.95
N THR A 17 4.45 -1.78 1.36
CA THR A 17 4.95 -1.76 2.74
C THR A 17 6.09 -0.75 2.82
N TYR A 18 6.02 0.10 3.82
CA TYR A 18 7.06 1.06 4.17
C TYR A 18 7.64 0.68 5.52
N THR A 19 8.95 0.73 5.66
CA THR A 19 9.64 0.46 6.93
C THR A 19 10.48 1.67 7.31
N GLY A 20 10.46 2.01 8.60
CA GLY A 20 11.15 3.20 9.09
C GLY A 20 10.94 3.44 10.58
N ASP A 21 11.00 4.69 10.95
CA ASP A 21 10.93 5.16 12.31
C ASP A 21 9.54 5.72 12.65
N LEU A 22 9.03 5.38 13.82
CA LEU A 22 7.79 5.90 14.35
C LEU A 22 8.09 6.80 15.55
N TYR A 23 7.51 7.98 15.56
CA TYR A 23 7.61 8.94 16.67
C TYR A 23 6.22 9.13 17.26
N ILE A 24 6.13 9.23 18.58
CA ILE A 24 4.86 9.41 19.28
C ILE A 24 5.05 10.49 20.35
N ALA A 25 4.19 11.49 20.33
CA ALA A 25 4.19 12.58 21.32
C ALA A 25 2.79 12.83 21.87
N LEU A 26 2.69 13.11 23.15
CA LEU A 26 1.44 13.38 23.86
C LEU A 26 1.28 14.88 24.06
N GLY A 27 0.14 15.44 23.67
CA GLY A 27 -0.23 16.83 23.93
C GLY A 27 0.44 17.89 23.06
N VAL A 28 1.57 17.55 22.41
CA VAL A 28 2.32 18.44 21.52
C VAL A 28 2.71 17.71 20.22
N PRO A 29 2.79 18.42 19.08
CA PRO A 29 3.25 17.80 17.84
C PRO A 29 4.65 17.19 17.95
N VAL A 30 4.89 16.11 17.23
CA VAL A 30 6.20 15.45 17.12
C VAL A 30 7.26 16.40 16.55
N ASP A 31 8.44 16.41 17.18
CA ASP A 31 9.66 17.01 16.63
C ASP A 31 10.70 15.91 16.36
N THR A 32 10.75 15.42 15.14
CA THR A 32 11.64 14.31 14.75
C THR A 32 13.14 14.61 14.93
N THR A 33 13.50 15.86 15.24
CA THR A 33 14.89 16.22 15.56
C THR A 33 15.25 16.07 17.03
N LYS A 34 14.25 15.91 17.92
CA LYS A 34 14.41 15.85 19.37
C LYS A 34 13.76 14.63 20.01
N ASP A 35 12.65 14.17 19.42
CA ASP A 35 11.92 13.02 19.95
C ASP A 35 12.66 11.72 19.57
N GLU A 36 12.63 10.75 20.47
CA GLU A 36 13.28 9.47 20.26
C GLU A 36 12.43 8.58 19.35
N PRO A 37 12.98 8.02 18.27
CA PRO A 37 12.25 7.15 17.39
C PRO A 37 12.08 5.74 17.96
N ILE A 38 10.96 5.12 17.59
CA ILE A 38 10.77 3.67 17.69
C ILE A 38 11.18 3.09 16.33
N PRO A 39 12.35 2.45 16.22
CA PRO A 39 12.86 2.01 14.92
C PRO A 39 12.14 0.75 14.40
N ASP A 40 12.42 0.41 13.14
CA ASP A 40 11.96 -0.82 12.48
C ASP A 40 10.42 -1.01 12.47
N GLN A 41 9.70 0.09 12.45
CA GLN A 41 8.24 0.05 12.32
C GLN A 41 7.83 -0.07 10.86
N SER A 42 6.69 -0.72 10.63
CA SER A 42 6.16 -0.89 9.29
C SER A 42 4.73 -0.38 9.21
N ILE A 43 4.43 0.29 8.09
CA ILE A 43 3.07 0.61 7.68
C ILE A 43 2.75 -0.11 6.38
N LEU A 44 1.47 -0.38 6.15
CA LEU A 44 0.95 -0.96 4.92
C LEU A 44 -0.03 0.03 4.29
N ILE A 45 0.15 0.28 3.00
CA ILE A 45 -0.76 1.07 2.17
C ILE A 45 -1.26 0.16 1.05
N THR A 46 -2.58 -0.02 0.94
CA THR A 46 -3.21 -0.80 -0.14
C THR A 46 -4.23 0.04 -0.88
N PRO A 47 -4.50 -0.23 -2.17
CA PRO A 47 -5.59 0.44 -2.86
C PRO A 47 -6.92 0.07 -2.20
N SER A 48 -7.79 1.04 -1.97
CA SER A 48 -9.11 0.77 -1.42
C SER A 48 -9.97 0.01 -2.42
N GLN A 49 -10.78 -0.95 -1.92
CA GLN A 49 -11.64 -1.78 -2.77
C GLN A 49 -12.98 -1.12 -3.12
N THR A 50 -13.36 -0.08 -2.41
CA THR A 50 -14.69 0.54 -2.50
C THR A 50 -14.76 1.69 -3.49
N ASP A 51 -13.62 2.23 -3.93
CA ASP A 51 -13.60 3.33 -4.88
C ASP A 51 -12.48 3.13 -5.93
N SER A 52 -12.84 3.33 -7.18
CA SER A 52 -11.94 3.23 -8.33
C SER A 52 -11.00 4.43 -8.49
N ILE A 53 -11.07 5.44 -7.60
CA ILE A 53 -10.45 6.74 -7.82
C ILE A 53 -9.55 7.10 -6.65
N SER A 54 -8.29 6.67 -6.66
CA SER A 54 -7.22 7.22 -5.80
C SER A 54 -7.49 7.20 -4.30
N THR A 55 -8.15 6.19 -3.80
CA THR A 55 -8.28 5.96 -2.38
C THR A 55 -7.45 4.76 -1.95
N ILE A 56 -6.87 4.87 -0.78
CA ILE A 56 -6.05 3.83 -0.14
C ILE A 56 -6.64 3.46 1.20
N ASP A 57 -6.31 2.26 1.64
CA ASP A 57 -6.47 1.83 3.02
C ASP A 57 -5.09 1.85 3.66
N PHE A 58 -4.98 2.58 4.78
CA PHE A 58 -3.75 2.73 5.56
C PHE A 58 -3.81 1.84 6.79
N SER A 59 -2.72 1.15 7.10
CA SER A 59 -2.57 0.32 8.30
C SER A 59 -1.21 0.55 8.96
N LEU A 60 -1.24 0.75 10.28
CA LEU A 60 -0.10 0.70 11.20
C LEU A 60 -0.36 -0.44 12.19
N PRO A 61 0.18 -1.66 11.96
CA PRO A 61 -0.28 -2.89 12.62
C PRO A 61 0.14 -3.03 14.09
N ASN A 62 1.20 -2.39 14.53
CA ASN A 62 1.78 -2.60 15.87
C ASN A 62 1.84 -1.29 16.66
N PHE A 63 0.74 -0.56 16.68
CA PHE A 63 0.69 0.68 17.45
C PHE A 63 0.72 0.41 18.96
N ALA A 64 1.61 1.10 19.66
CA ALA A 64 1.77 0.99 21.11
C ALA A 64 2.09 2.36 21.72
N LEU A 65 1.68 2.58 22.95
CA LEU A 65 2.07 3.74 23.78
C LEU A 65 3.01 3.24 24.89
N GLY A 66 4.30 3.47 24.74
CA GLY A 66 5.31 2.86 25.60
C GLY A 66 5.19 1.33 25.57
N ASP A 67 5.04 0.70 26.72
CA ASP A 67 4.90 -0.76 26.83
C ASP A 67 3.46 -1.26 26.58
N LEU A 68 2.50 -0.36 26.39
CA LEU A 68 1.11 -0.73 26.15
C LEU A 68 0.85 -0.94 24.66
N ALA A 69 0.80 -2.20 24.25
CA ALA A 69 0.40 -2.57 22.89
C ALA A 69 -1.11 -2.29 22.71
N LEU A 70 -1.44 -1.36 21.83
CA LEU A 70 -2.82 -0.97 21.53
C LEU A 70 -3.41 -1.75 20.35
N GLY A 71 -2.57 -2.22 19.42
CA GLY A 71 -2.99 -2.99 18.26
C GLY A 71 -2.76 -2.24 16.95
N GLU A 72 -3.77 -2.18 16.12
CA GLU A 72 -3.67 -1.63 14.76
C GLU A 72 -4.41 -0.30 14.65
N ILE A 73 -3.79 0.68 13.97
CA ILE A 73 -4.49 1.83 13.39
C ILE A 73 -4.82 1.47 11.94
N ASN A 74 -6.10 1.32 11.62
CA ASN A 74 -6.57 1.03 10.28
C ASN A 74 -7.51 2.15 9.81
N LEU A 75 -7.13 2.85 8.75
CA LEU A 75 -7.86 3.99 8.19
C LEU A 75 -8.21 3.69 6.72
N PRO A 76 -9.43 3.20 6.45
CA PRO A 76 -9.86 2.94 5.09
C PRO A 76 -10.27 4.20 4.33
N GLY A 77 -10.16 4.15 3.02
CA GLY A 77 -10.76 5.13 2.12
C GLY A 77 -10.07 6.50 2.09
N ILE A 78 -8.79 6.59 2.42
CA ILE A 78 -8.03 7.85 2.40
C ILE A 78 -7.69 8.23 0.97
N GLY A 79 -8.09 9.44 0.55
CA GLY A 79 -7.78 9.97 -0.78
C GLY A 79 -6.29 10.31 -0.94
N VAL A 80 -5.73 10.01 -2.14
CA VAL A 80 -4.36 10.36 -2.50
C VAL A 80 -4.34 11.09 -3.83
N VAL A 81 -3.61 12.19 -3.90
CA VAL A 81 -3.49 13.06 -5.08
C VAL A 81 -2.02 13.27 -5.42
N GLU A 82 -1.67 13.10 -6.69
CA GLU A 82 -0.34 13.44 -7.20
C GLU A 82 -0.27 14.95 -7.49
N GLY A 83 0.76 15.61 -6.96
CA GLY A 83 1.03 17.02 -7.18
C GLY A 83 2.46 17.40 -6.79
N ASP A 84 3.07 18.30 -7.51
CA ASP A 84 4.42 18.84 -7.24
C ASP A 84 5.53 17.77 -7.11
N GLY A 85 5.38 16.65 -7.86
CA GLY A 85 6.34 15.55 -7.86
C GLY A 85 6.31 14.70 -6.59
N GLN A 86 5.21 14.69 -5.88
CA GLN A 86 4.93 13.88 -4.71
C GLN A 86 3.46 13.46 -4.67
N TYR A 87 3.13 12.55 -3.78
CA TYR A 87 1.75 12.17 -3.46
C TYR A 87 1.36 12.79 -2.13
N ASN A 88 0.25 13.53 -2.15
CA ASN A 88 -0.34 14.17 -0.97
C ASN A 88 -1.62 13.43 -0.58
N PHE A 89 -1.98 13.49 0.68
CA PHE A 89 -3.25 12.95 1.16
C PHE A 89 -4.35 14.00 1.00
N ALA A 90 -5.53 13.58 0.59
CA ALA A 90 -6.69 14.47 0.55
C ALA A 90 -7.23 14.69 1.97
N PRO A 91 -7.93 15.82 2.22
CA PRO A 91 -8.65 16.00 3.48
C PRO A 91 -9.50 14.78 3.82
N ASN A 92 -9.39 14.29 5.04
CA ASN A 92 -10.09 13.11 5.51
C ASN A 92 -10.69 13.36 6.89
N ASP A 93 -11.86 12.75 7.13
CA ASP A 93 -12.60 12.90 8.37
C ASP A 93 -11.95 12.06 9.48
N LEU A 94 -12.21 12.47 10.72
CA LEU A 94 -11.85 11.68 11.90
C LEU A 94 -12.64 10.36 11.91
N GLN A 95 -11.93 9.25 11.99
CA GLN A 95 -12.48 7.90 12.06
C GLN A 95 -12.43 7.39 13.49
N SER A 96 -13.53 6.80 13.98
CA SER A 96 -13.59 6.22 15.32
C SER A 96 -12.88 4.87 15.34
N LEU A 97 -11.91 4.72 16.25
CA LEU A 97 -11.23 3.47 16.55
C LEU A 97 -11.38 3.15 18.02
N THR A 98 -11.52 1.86 18.32
CA THR A 98 -11.51 1.35 19.71
C THR A 98 -10.33 0.41 19.85
N PHE A 99 -9.41 0.77 20.71
CA PHE A 99 -8.27 -0.06 21.10
C PHE A 99 -8.61 -0.90 22.32
N LEU A 100 -8.07 -2.12 22.40
CA LEU A 100 -8.29 -3.07 23.49
C LEU A 100 -9.78 -3.27 23.85
N PRO A 101 -10.64 -3.54 22.86
CA PRO A 101 -12.09 -3.61 23.07
C PRO A 101 -12.45 -4.69 24.11
N GLY A 102 -13.40 -4.36 25.00
CA GLY A 102 -13.89 -5.29 26.03
C GLY A 102 -12.94 -5.55 27.19
N THR A 103 -11.86 -4.80 27.30
CA THR A 103 -10.94 -4.83 28.45
C THR A 103 -11.16 -3.64 29.37
N PRO A 104 -10.70 -3.69 30.64
CA PRO A 104 -10.72 -2.53 31.52
C PRO A 104 -9.85 -1.36 31.05
N MET A 105 -9.00 -1.59 30.07
CA MET A 105 -8.10 -0.60 29.46
C MET A 105 -8.56 -0.19 28.06
N GLN A 106 -9.83 -0.37 27.72
CA GLN A 106 -10.38 0.07 26.45
C GLN A 106 -10.14 1.57 26.25
N ILE A 107 -9.68 1.93 25.06
CA ILE A 107 -9.45 3.31 24.64
C ILE A 107 -10.27 3.58 23.38
N ASP A 108 -11.17 4.55 23.46
CA ASP A 108 -11.87 5.07 22.29
C ASP A 108 -11.14 6.30 21.75
N ALA A 109 -10.87 6.33 20.49
CA ALA A 109 -10.11 7.38 19.83
C ALA A 109 -10.72 7.81 18.50
N LEU A 110 -10.49 9.07 18.14
CA LEU A 110 -10.75 9.62 16.83
C LEU A 110 -9.42 9.80 16.11
N VAL A 111 -9.30 9.25 14.90
CA VAL A 111 -8.02 9.18 14.18
C VAL A 111 -8.18 9.68 12.74
N CYS A 112 -7.22 10.46 12.27
CA CYS A 112 -7.10 10.84 10.86
C CYS A 112 -5.63 11.00 10.45
N ILE A 113 -5.36 10.93 9.15
CA ILE A 113 -4.08 11.36 8.59
C ILE A 113 -4.11 12.88 8.44
N ASN A 114 -3.05 13.55 8.90
CA ASN A 114 -2.89 14.99 8.67
C ASN A 114 -2.50 15.23 7.20
N ASP A 115 -3.44 15.72 6.41
CA ASP A 115 -3.31 15.92 4.97
C ASP A 115 -2.33 17.05 4.58
N THR A 116 -2.12 18.02 5.47
CA THR A 116 -1.25 19.17 5.19
C THR A 116 0.24 18.89 5.39
N THR A 117 0.56 17.90 6.22
CA THR A 117 1.95 17.59 6.61
C THR A 117 2.39 16.17 6.23
N SER A 118 1.49 15.38 5.66
CA SER A 118 1.78 14.02 5.19
C SER A 118 2.02 13.99 3.69
N SER A 119 3.04 13.27 3.26
CA SER A 119 3.32 13.07 1.84
C SER A 119 4.18 11.83 1.59
N ILE A 120 4.16 11.36 0.34
CA ILE A 120 5.05 10.30 -0.15
C ILE A 120 5.78 10.84 -1.37
N LYS A 121 7.11 10.83 -1.33
CA LYS A 121 7.99 11.32 -2.40
C LYS A 121 9.15 10.36 -2.62
N ASN A 122 9.40 9.99 -3.88
CA ASN A 122 10.52 9.11 -4.24
C ASN A 122 10.59 7.83 -3.39
N SER A 123 9.43 7.24 -3.09
CA SER A 123 9.30 6.05 -2.21
C SER A 123 9.65 6.31 -0.73
N GLU A 124 9.81 7.55 -0.33
CA GLU A 124 9.93 7.96 1.07
C GLU A 124 8.58 8.49 1.55
N ALA A 125 8.11 8.02 2.69
CA ALA A 125 6.86 8.41 3.31
C ALA A 125 7.13 9.22 4.57
N VAL A 126 6.47 10.36 4.70
CA VAL A 126 6.28 11.09 5.95
C VAL A 126 4.80 11.13 6.20
N ILE A 127 4.32 10.41 7.21
CA ILE A 127 2.89 10.30 7.50
C ILE A 127 2.65 10.73 8.94
N ASN A 128 1.90 11.80 9.10
CA ASN A 128 1.48 12.34 10.38
C ASN A 128 0.04 11.91 10.65
N ILE A 129 -0.18 11.26 11.78
CA ILE A 129 -1.47 10.75 12.21
C ILE A 129 -1.86 11.49 13.48
N ASN A 130 -3.03 12.10 13.46
CA ASN A 130 -3.61 12.72 14.64
C ASN A 130 -4.53 11.67 15.28
N VAL A 131 -4.26 11.37 16.54
CA VAL A 131 -5.07 10.49 17.39
C VAL A 131 -5.60 11.34 18.55
N ILE A 132 -6.90 11.36 18.72
CA ILE A 132 -7.56 12.04 19.84
C ILE A 132 -8.10 10.94 20.73
N TRP A 133 -7.44 10.69 21.85
CA TRP A 133 -7.97 9.79 22.87
C TRP A 133 -9.14 10.46 23.57
N VAL A 134 -10.30 9.82 23.51
CA VAL A 134 -11.53 10.30 24.16
C VAL A 134 -11.66 9.61 25.52
N GLU A 135 -11.20 10.27 26.57
CA GLU A 135 -11.29 9.76 27.93
C GLU A 135 -12.72 9.96 28.49
N SER A 136 -13.33 11.10 28.15
CA SER A 136 -14.72 11.45 28.47
C SER A 136 -15.22 12.50 27.47
N GLU A 137 -16.50 12.88 27.56
CA GLU A 137 -17.07 13.95 26.73
C GLU A 137 -16.31 15.29 26.87
N ASP A 138 -15.75 15.57 28.07
CA ASP A 138 -15.05 16.81 28.40
C ASP A 138 -13.53 16.64 28.42
N SER A 139 -12.99 15.44 28.24
CA SER A 139 -11.55 15.15 28.30
C SER A 139 -11.06 14.44 27.06
N GLN A 140 -10.27 15.16 26.28
CA GLN A 140 -9.64 14.65 25.07
C GLN A 140 -8.14 14.88 25.13
N ILE A 141 -7.37 13.84 24.87
CA ILE A 141 -5.90 13.89 24.90
C ILE A 141 -5.40 13.71 23.47
N PRO A 142 -4.77 14.74 22.88
CA PRO A 142 -4.18 14.60 21.57
C PRO A 142 -2.88 13.81 21.65
N ILE A 143 -2.75 12.83 20.75
CA ILE A 143 -1.57 12.02 20.54
C ILE A 143 -1.15 12.25 19.09
N TYR A 144 0.07 12.66 18.88
CA TYR A 144 0.64 12.90 17.56
C TYR A 144 1.57 11.75 17.22
N VAL A 145 1.34 11.13 16.07
CA VAL A 145 2.14 10.01 15.59
C VAL A 145 2.74 10.41 14.25
N THR A 146 4.05 10.30 14.11
CA THR A 146 4.75 10.56 12.85
C THR A 146 5.52 9.33 12.43
N PHE A 147 5.24 8.82 11.25
CA PHE A 147 6.02 7.78 10.60
C PHE A 147 6.92 8.40 9.53
N VAL A 148 8.20 8.05 9.55
CA VAL A 148 9.18 8.43 8.54
C VAL A 148 9.87 7.16 8.04
N GLY A 149 9.65 6.79 6.79
CA GLY A 149 10.18 5.52 6.27
C GLY A 149 10.26 5.45 4.76
N LYS A 150 10.75 4.30 4.29
CA LYS A 150 10.94 4.02 2.86
C LYS A 150 10.15 2.81 2.45
N LYS A 151 9.66 2.84 1.22
CA LYS A 151 8.98 1.72 0.60
C LYS A 151 9.93 0.55 0.43
N THR A 152 9.58 -0.59 1.00
CA THR A 152 10.39 -1.82 0.97
C THR A 152 9.77 -2.90 0.10
N VAL A 153 8.44 -2.93 0.02
CA VAL A 153 7.70 -3.90 -0.80
C VAL A 153 6.54 -3.19 -1.50
N ASP A 154 6.36 -3.47 -2.77
CA ASP A 154 5.16 -3.00 -3.49
C ASP A 154 3.94 -3.87 -3.11
N ALA A 155 2.83 -3.23 -2.73
CA ALA A 155 1.56 -3.91 -2.55
C ALA A 155 0.91 -4.12 -3.93
N GLY A 156 1.38 -5.05 -4.64
CA GLY A 156 0.86 -5.44 -5.95
C GLY A 156 1.54 -6.71 -6.39
N ILE A 157 0.85 -7.55 -7.14
CA ILE A 157 1.51 -8.53 -7.96
C ILE A 157 2.48 -7.71 -8.80
N SER A 158 3.79 -7.76 -8.49
CA SER A 158 4.80 -7.28 -9.40
C SER A 158 4.41 -7.86 -10.75
N GLN A 159 4.10 -7.00 -11.72
CA GLN A 159 3.95 -7.51 -13.08
C GLN A 159 5.23 -8.31 -13.26
N VAL A 160 5.08 -9.63 -13.32
CA VAL A 160 6.11 -10.45 -13.91
C VAL A 160 6.35 -9.74 -15.22
N ALA A 161 7.51 -9.09 -15.34
CA ALA A 161 7.94 -8.59 -16.63
C ALA A 161 7.84 -9.81 -17.51
N THR A 162 6.76 -9.92 -18.27
CA THR A 162 6.67 -10.79 -19.39
C THR A 162 7.68 -10.19 -20.37
N THR A 163 8.94 -10.52 -20.14
CA THR A 163 9.82 -10.73 -21.27
C THR A 163 9.03 -11.74 -22.06
N GLU A 164 8.32 -11.29 -23.10
CA GLU A 164 7.81 -12.18 -24.12
C GLU A 164 9.04 -12.87 -24.71
N THR A 165 9.54 -13.87 -24.02
CA THR A 165 10.31 -14.93 -24.65
C THR A 165 9.28 -15.66 -25.48
N LYS A 166 9.02 -15.15 -26.70
CA LYS A 166 8.30 -15.90 -27.72
C LYS A 166 8.97 -17.26 -27.72
N ALA A 167 8.25 -18.27 -27.24
CA ALA A 167 8.75 -19.62 -27.26
C ALA A 167 9.02 -19.97 -28.74
N THR A 168 10.29 -19.79 -29.14
CA THR A 168 10.76 -20.11 -30.49
C THR A 168 10.90 -21.61 -30.55
N GLY A 169 10.15 -22.23 -31.44
CA GLY A 169 10.17 -23.67 -31.63
C GLY A 169 8.79 -24.23 -31.94
N ILE A 170 8.78 -25.54 -32.22
CA ILE A 170 7.56 -26.30 -32.49
C ILE A 170 7.26 -27.18 -31.29
N TYR A 171 6.01 -27.13 -30.82
CA TYR A 171 5.54 -27.89 -29.68
C TYR A 171 4.23 -28.63 -30.00
N THR A 172 4.04 -29.80 -29.45
CA THR A 172 2.75 -30.49 -29.46
C THR A 172 1.75 -29.74 -28.57
N LEU A 173 0.46 -30.05 -28.65
CA LEU A 173 -0.55 -29.50 -27.75
C LEU A 173 -0.33 -29.88 -26.27
N THR A 174 0.43 -30.94 -26.01
CA THR A 174 0.83 -31.37 -24.66
C THR A 174 2.08 -30.66 -24.16
N GLY A 175 2.63 -29.69 -24.92
CA GLY A 175 3.80 -28.91 -24.51
C GLY A 175 5.16 -29.57 -24.77
N VAL A 176 5.19 -30.74 -25.43
CA VAL A 176 6.45 -31.42 -25.76
C VAL A 176 7.08 -30.75 -26.96
N ARG A 177 8.35 -30.35 -26.84
CA ARG A 177 9.11 -29.74 -27.94
C ARG A 177 9.44 -30.78 -29.02
N VAL A 178 9.17 -30.42 -30.26
CA VAL A 178 9.51 -31.27 -31.45
C VAL A 178 10.86 -30.82 -32.01
N ASN A 179 11.78 -31.78 -32.18
CA ASN A 179 13.15 -31.50 -32.66
C ASN A 179 13.23 -31.32 -34.17
N THR A 180 12.37 -30.46 -34.73
CA THR A 180 12.47 -30.04 -36.14
C THR A 180 12.15 -28.55 -36.23
N THR A 181 12.71 -27.90 -37.22
CA THR A 181 12.41 -26.52 -37.59
C THR A 181 11.51 -26.41 -38.81
N ASP A 182 11.30 -27.54 -39.53
CA ASP A 182 10.46 -27.59 -40.70
C ASP A 182 9.07 -28.15 -40.38
N VAL A 183 8.08 -27.26 -40.42
CA VAL A 183 6.66 -27.58 -40.19
C VAL A 183 6.12 -28.59 -41.22
N LYS A 184 6.66 -28.63 -42.43
CA LYS A 184 6.20 -29.53 -43.49
C LYS A 184 6.64 -31.00 -43.26
N SER A 185 7.63 -31.21 -42.43
CA SER A 185 8.10 -32.55 -42.06
C SER A 185 7.34 -33.19 -40.92
N LEU A 186 6.37 -32.47 -40.34
CA LEU A 186 5.59 -32.93 -39.20
C LEU A 186 4.47 -33.90 -39.64
N PRO A 187 4.17 -34.90 -38.82
CA PRO A 187 2.94 -35.70 -39.00
C PRO A 187 1.70 -34.80 -38.95
N LYS A 188 0.63 -35.24 -39.61
CA LYS A 188 -0.66 -34.54 -39.54
C LYS A 188 -1.09 -34.34 -38.13
N GLY A 189 -1.42 -33.09 -37.72
CA GLY A 189 -1.78 -32.78 -36.38
C GLY A 189 -1.85 -31.30 -36.10
N ILE A 190 -2.05 -30.95 -34.80
CA ILE A 190 -2.07 -29.55 -34.34
C ILE A 190 -0.81 -29.29 -33.53
N TYR A 191 -0.10 -28.24 -33.87
CA TYR A 191 1.15 -27.83 -33.23
C TYR A 191 1.12 -26.36 -32.82
N ILE A 192 1.98 -25.98 -31.90
CA ILE A 192 2.25 -24.58 -31.53
C ILE A 192 3.60 -24.23 -32.14
N VAL A 193 3.60 -23.39 -33.17
CA VAL A 193 4.80 -22.94 -33.89
C VAL A 193 5.07 -21.49 -33.52
N ASN A 194 6.18 -21.22 -32.85
CA ASN A 194 6.56 -19.87 -32.37
C ASN A 194 5.41 -19.15 -31.64
N GLY A 195 4.70 -19.89 -30.78
CA GLY A 195 3.58 -19.36 -30.01
C GLY A 195 2.25 -19.25 -30.75
N LYS A 196 2.15 -19.69 -32.02
CA LYS A 196 0.91 -19.71 -32.80
C LYS A 196 0.45 -21.13 -33.07
N LYS A 197 -0.88 -21.36 -33.01
CA LYS A 197 -1.49 -22.65 -33.37
C LYS A 197 -1.45 -22.84 -34.89
N GLU A 198 -0.86 -23.96 -35.33
CA GLU A 198 -0.83 -24.40 -36.72
C GLU A 198 -1.41 -25.81 -36.87
N VAL A 199 -2.08 -26.03 -38.03
CA VAL A 199 -2.67 -27.32 -38.38
C VAL A 199 -1.91 -27.88 -39.59
N VAL A 200 -1.20 -29.00 -39.37
CA VAL A 200 -0.53 -29.76 -40.43
C VAL A 200 -1.52 -30.79 -41.01
N LYS A 201 -1.82 -30.68 -42.29
CA LYS A 201 -2.81 -31.51 -43.02
C LYS A 201 -2.18 -32.72 -43.68
#